data_655a5cee34c3bbb2ff29f85fd1770fa5
#
_entry.id   655a5cee34c3bbb2ff29f85fd1770fa5
#
_cell.length_a   1.000
_cell.length_b   1.000
_cell.length_c   1.000
_cell.angle_alpha   90.00
_cell.angle_beta   90.00
_cell.angle_gamma   90.00
#
_symmetry.space_group_name_H-M   'P 1'
#
loop_
_entity.id
_entity.type
_entity.pdbx_description
1 polymer ?
#
loop_
_entity_poly.entity_id
_entity_poly.type
_entity_poly.pdbx_seq_one_letter_code
_entity_poly.pdbx_strand_id
1 'polypeptide(L)'
;MPLDLASSLDTRIRIERKLVTRDAQYGTEQVTWGQFAYVWAEVKDILPSKAERVADSVQIARRPARIRMRYLAGLAADMRVIIDNRIHQIVSGPATLGRCEAMEIMVEEHSSSGAAP
;
A
#
# COMPACT_ATOMS: atom_id res chain seq x y z
N MET A 1 -8.84 24.67 -4.86
CA MET A 1 -9.23 24.02 -6.10
C MET A 1 -9.45 22.53 -5.83
N PRO A 2 -10.59 22.00 -6.20
CA PRO A 2 -10.83 20.58 -5.97
C PRO A 2 -9.90 19.73 -6.84
N LEU A 3 -9.53 18.59 -6.31
CA LEU A 3 -8.69 17.66 -7.03
C LEU A 3 -9.52 16.94 -8.08
N ASP A 4 -8.98 16.83 -9.29
CA ASP A 4 -9.64 16.08 -10.34
C ASP A 4 -9.29 14.60 -10.16
N LEU A 5 -10.08 13.91 -9.36
CA LEU A 5 -9.85 12.51 -9.08
C LEU A 5 -10.53 11.59 -10.07
N ALA A 6 -11.65 12.04 -10.66
CA ALA A 6 -12.47 11.14 -11.46
C ALA A 6 -11.72 10.57 -12.67
N SER A 7 -10.86 11.38 -13.29
CA SER A 7 -10.16 10.95 -14.49
C SER A 7 -8.86 10.20 -14.19
N SER A 8 -8.32 10.30 -12.97
CA SER A 8 -7.06 9.68 -12.64
C SER A 8 -7.18 8.38 -11.84
N LEU A 9 -8.35 8.12 -11.26
CA LEU A 9 -8.56 6.93 -10.45
C LEU A 9 -8.99 5.77 -11.34
N ASP A 10 -8.02 5.15 -11.97
CA ASP A 10 -8.27 4.14 -12.99
C ASP A 10 -7.83 2.73 -12.61
N THR A 11 -7.26 2.55 -11.43
CA THR A 11 -6.77 1.25 -10.99
C THR A 11 -7.53 0.81 -9.74
N ARG A 12 -8.08 -0.40 -9.79
CA ARG A 12 -8.79 -0.94 -8.63
C ARG A 12 -7.79 -1.58 -7.70
N ILE A 13 -7.83 -1.19 -6.44
CA ILE A 13 -6.94 -1.74 -5.43
C ILE A 13 -7.75 -2.28 -4.25
N ARG A 14 -7.23 -3.31 -3.62
CA ARG A 14 -7.79 -3.83 -2.39
C ARG A 14 -6.85 -3.50 -1.25
N ILE A 15 -7.40 -2.94 -0.19
CA ILE A 15 -6.64 -2.62 1.00
C ILE A 15 -7.06 -3.60 2.07
N GLU A 16 -6.07 -4.23 2.70
CA GLU A 16 -6.31 -5.22 3.73
C GLU A 16 -5.70 -4.78 5.04
N ARG A 17 -6.42 -5.07 6.11
CA ARG A 17 -5.94 -4.78 7.45
C ARG A 17 -5.53 -6.05 8.16
N LYS A 18 -4.60 -5.89 9.05
CA LYS A 18 -4.06 -6.98 9.83
C LYS A 18 -5.03 -7.35 10.94
N LEU A 19 -5.35 -8.63 11.02
CA LEU A 19 -6.18 -9.17 12.08
C LEU A 19 -5.32 -10.12 12.90
N VAL A 20 -5.17 -9.82 14.18
CA VAL A 20 -4.37 -10.65 15.08
C VAL A 20 -5.32 -11.39 15.99
N THR A 21 -5.23 -12.72 15.96
CA THR A 21 -5.97 -13.56 16.85
C THR A 21 -5.00 -14.37 17.70
N ARG A 22 -5.43 -14.70 18.90
CA ARG A 22 -4.60 -15.49 19.80
C ARG A 22 -5.25 -16.84 19.98
N ASP A 23 -4.46 -17.89 19.83
CA ASP A 23 -4.91 -19.24 20.10
C ASP A 23 -5.17 -19.37 21.59
N ALA A 24 -6.42 -19.73 21.94
CA ALA A 24 -6.81 -19.84 23.33
C ALA A 24 -6.07 -20.97 24.04
N GLN A 25 -5.67 -21.99 23.31
CA GLN A 25 -5.01 -23.15 23.90
C GLN A 25 -3.52 -22.95 24.11
N TYR A 26 -2.85 -22.34 23.15
CA TYR A 26 -1.39 -22.21 23.20
C TYR A 26 -0.90 -20.77 23.38
N GLY A 27 -1.80 -19.80 23.33
CA GLY A 27 -1.42 -18.41 23.44
C GLY A 27 -0.65 -17.87 22.24
N THR A 28 -0.58 -18.61 21.17
CA THR A 28 0.15 -18.21 19.96
C THR A 28 -0.65 -17.19 19.18
N GLU A 29 0.02 -16.13 18.73
CA GLU A 29 -0.62 -15.14 17.90
C GLU A 29 -0.67 -15.64 16.46
N GLN A 30 -1.83 -15.47 15.83
CA GLN A 30 -2.00 -15.74 14.42
C GLN A 30 -2.40 -14.48 13.72
N VAL A 31 -1.75 -14.20 12.60
CA VAL A 31 -2.02 -13.01 11.82
C VAL A 31 -2.75 -13.41 10.55
N THR A 32 -3.91 -12.81 10.34
CA THR A 32 -4.65 -12.95 9.11
C THR A 32 -4.91 -11.56 8.55
N TRP A 33 -5.34 -11.52 7.30
CA TRP A 33 -5.61 -10.25 6.64
C TRP A 33 -7.05 -10.22 6.20
N GLY A 34 -7.76 -9.16 6.56
CA GLY A 34 -9.15 -8.96 6.19
C GLY A 34 -9.28 -7.75 5.28
N GLN A 35 -10.26 -7.76 4.41
CA GLN A 35 -10.47 -6.65 3.52
C GLN A 35 -10.91 -5.42 4.32
N PHE A 36 -10.19 -4.31 4.13
CA PHE A 36 -10.55 -3.03 4.71
C PHE A 36 -11.35 -2.21 3.70
N ALA A 37 -10.90 -2.17 2.45
CA ALA A 37 -11.56 -1.40 1.41
C ALA A 37 -11.18 -1.93 0.04
N TYR A 38 -12.04 -1.66 -0.93
CA TYR A 38 -11.80 -2.01 -2.32
C TYR A 38 -12.16 -0.78 -3.14
N VAL A 39 -11.17 -0.02 -3.57
CA VAL A 39 -11.38 1.32 -4.09
C VAL A 39 -10.63 1.55 -5.39
N TRP A 40 -11.04 2.57 -6.11
CA TRP A 40 -10.32 3.06 -7.28
C TRP A 40 -9.22 4.00 -6.84
N ALA A 41 -8.07 3.88 -7.48
CA ALA A 41 -6.89 4.68 -7.13
C ALA A 41 -6.07 4.99 -8.36
N GLU A 42 -5.21 6.00 -8.22
CA GLU A 42 -4.18 6.29 -9.19
C GLU A 42 -2.89 5.67 -8.66
N VAL A 43 -2.28 4.80 -9.45
CA VAL A 43 -1.04 4.14 -9.08
C VAL A 43 0.05 4.59 -10.05
N LYS A 44 1.10 5.19 -9.51
CA LYS A 44 2.24 5.65 -10.31
C LYS A 44 3.50 4.98 -9.80
N ASP A 45 4.13 4.21 -10.66
CA ASP A 45 5.41 3.62 -10.34
C ASP A 45 6.45 4.73 -10.22
N ILE A 46 7.34 4.57 -9.26
CA ILE A 46 8.40 5.53 -8.99
C ILE A 46 9.72 4.86 -9.28
N LEU A 47 10.50 5.47 -10.15
CA LEU A 47 11.85 4.98 -10.40
C LEU A 47 12.78 5.58 -9.34
N PRO A 48 13.58 4.77 -8.67
CA PRO A 48 14.56 5.29 -7.74
C PRO A 48 15.59 6.14 -8.49
N SER A 49 16.18 7.10 -7.80
CA SER A 49 17.22 7.92 -8.38
C SER A 49 18.42 7.05 -8.74
N LYS A 50 19.27 7.58 -9.61
CA LYS A 50 20.47 6.84 -10.00
C LYS A 50 21.35 6.53 -8.81
N ALA A 51 21.48 7.48 -7.89
CA ALA A 51 22.28 7.26 -6.69
C ALA A 51 21.68 6.17 -5.80
N GLU A 52 20.36 6.17 -5.67
CA GLU A 52 19.68 5.15 -4.88
C GLU A 52 19.84 3.77 -5.51
N ARG A 53 19.79 3.68 -6.82
CA ARG A 53 19.97 2.40 -7.50
C ARG A 53 21.37 1.84 -7.31
N VAL A 54 22.37 2.71 -7.35
CA VAL A 54 23.74 2.27 -7.15
C VAL A 54 24.00 1.87 -5.71
N ALA A 55 23.48 2.67 -4.77
CA ALA A 55 23.74 2.42 -3.35
C ALA A 55 22.99 1.21 -2.83
N ASP A 56 21.85 0.88 -3.43
CA ASP A 56 20.96 -0.13 -2.87
C ASP A 56 20.36 -0.97 -3.98
N SER A 57 21.22 -1.70 -4.67
CA SER A 57 20.80 -2.52 -5.80
C SER A 57 19.77 -3.58 -5.42
N VAL A 58 19.78 -4.04 -4.19
CA VAL A 58 18.80 -5.01 -3.71
C VAL A 58 17.41 -4.39 -3.61
N GLN A 59 17.36 -3.10 -3.28
CA GLN A 59 16.11 -2.40 -3.11
C GLN A 59 15.40 -2.11 -4.43
N ILE A 60 16.13 -2.17 -5.54
CA ILE A 60 15.52 -1.88 -6.85
C ILE A 60 14.35 -2.82 -7.13
N ALA A 61 14.42 -4.05 -6.65
CA ALA A 61 13.37 -5.03 -6.90
C ALA A 61 12.08 -4.74 -6.15
N ARG A 62 12.07 -3.78 -5.25
CA ARG A 62 10.88 -3.48 -4.44
C ARG A 62 9.81 -2.69 -5.19
N ARG A 63 10.13 -2.14 -6.32
CA ARG A 63 9.16 -1.43 -7.16
C ARG A 63 8.30 -0.45 -6.37
N PRO A 64 8.86 0.65 -5.91
CA PRO A 64 8.08 1.62 -5.17
C PRO A 64 7.02 2.27 -6.06
N ALA A 65 5.90 2.60 -5.48
CA ALA A 65 4.82 3.24 -6.18
C ALA A 65 4.14 4.24 -5.28
N ARG A 66 3.57 5.27 -5.89
CA ARG A 66 2.74 6.25 -5.19
C ARG A 66 1.30 5.98 -5.53
N ILE A 67 0.46 5.90 -4.52
CA ILE A 67 -0.96 5.64 -4.70
C ILE A 67 -1.74 6.83 -4.19
N ARG A 68 -2.62 7.35 -5.02
CA ARG A 68 -3.54 8.42 -4.64
C ARG A 68 -4.95 7.89 -4.78
N MET A 69 -5.77 8.15 -3.78
CA MET A 69 -7.14 7.69 -3.75
C MET A 69 -8.02 8.72 -3.06
N ARG A 70 -9.33 8.54 -3.13
CA ARG A 70 -10.25 9.38 -2.37
C ARG A 70 -10.01 9.17 -0.89
N TYR A 71 -10.33 10.18 -0.11
CA TYR A 71 -10.15 10.10 1.34
C TYR A 71 -10.85 8.87 1.90
N LEU A 72 -10.13 8.17 2.75
CA LEU A 72 -10.61 6.93 3.34
C LEU A 72 -10.22 6.93 4.82
N ALA A 73 -11.22 7.17 5.67
CA ALA A 73 -10.98 7.22 7.11
C ALA A 73 -10.52 5.85 7.63
N GLY A 74 -9.57 5.87 8.53
CA GLY A 74 -9.09 4.64 9.15
C GLY A 74 -7.93 3.98 8.44
N LEU A 75 -7.51 4.50 7.29
CA LEU A 75 -6.33 3.94 6.61
C LEU A 75 -5.10 4.15 7.47
N ALA A 76 -4.35 3.09 7.69
CA ALA A 76 -3.18 3.11 8.56
C ALA A 76 -1.99 2.46 7.88
N ALA A 77 -0.79 2.82 8.33
CA ALA A 77 0.44 2.38 7.70
C ALA A 77 0.75 0.89 7.89
N ASP A 78 0.07 0.24 8.82
CA ASP A 78 0.25 -1.19 9.02
C ASP A 78 -0.63 -2.05 8.12
N MET A 79 -1.42 -1.43 7.26
CA MET A 79 -2.24 -2.12 6.28
C MET A 79 -1.39 -2.46 5.05
N ARG A 80 -1.93 -3.32 4.21
CA ARG A 80 -1.26 -3.67 2.96
C ARG A 80 -2.21 -3.45 1.80
N VAL A 81 -1.64 -3.30 0.61
CA VAL A 81 -2.39 -3.00 -0.60
C VAL A 81 -2.14 -4.11 -1.62
N ILE A 82 -3.21 -4.61 -2.20
CA ILE A 82 -3.14 -5.64 -3.23
C ILE A 82 -3.48 -4.98 -4.58
N ILE A 83 -2.53 -5.02 -5.50
CA ILE A 83 -2.70 -4.49 -6.84
C ILE A 83 -2.32 -5.60 -7.83
N ASP A 84 -3.25 -5.98 -8.69
CA ASP A 84 -3.03 -7.04 -9.68
C ASP A 84 -2.48 -8.32 -9.05
N ASN A 85 -3.03 -8.70 -7.91
CA ASN A 85 -2.61 -9.88 -7.15
C ASN A 85 -1.20 -9.78 -6.59
N ARG A 86 -0.62 -8.59 -6.55
CA ARG A 86 0.68 -8.36 -5.94
C ARG A 86 0.49 -7.62 -4.63
N ILE A 87 1.22 -8.06 -3.63
CA ILE A 87 1.12 -7.51 -2.28
C ILE A 87 2.13 -6.39 -2.10
N HIS A 88 1.63 -5.25 -1.65
CA HIS A 88 2.46 -4.08 -1.38
C HIS A 88 2.31 -3.68 0.07
N GLN A 89 3.41 -3.28 0.69
CA GLN A 89 3.37 -2.72 2.03
C GLN A 89 3.43 -1.20 1.95
N ILE A 90 2.77 -0.55 2.89
CA ILE A 90 2.80 0.91 2.97
C ILE A 90 4.08 1.31 3.68
N VAL A 91 4.89 2.11 3.00
CA VAL A 91 6.16 2.56 3.56
C VAL A 91 6.15 4.02 3.98
N SER A 92 5.15 4.77 3.52
CA SER A 92 5.03 6.17 3.90
C SER A 92 3.58 6.60 3.78
N GLY A 93 3.15 7.47 4.68
CA GLY A 93 1.79 7.96 4.70
C GLY A 93 0.91 7.18 5.65
N PRO A 94 -0.39 7.35 5.60
CA PRO A 94 -1.13 8.15 4.62
C PRO A 94 -1.04 9.65 4.86
N ALA A 95 -1.01 10.40 3.78
CA ALA A 95 -1.06 11.85 3.81
C ALA A 95 -2.38 12.31 3.22
N THR A 96 -3.03 13.24 3.90
CA THR A 96 -4.30 13.79 3.44
C THR A 96 -4.06 14.94 2.50
N LEU A 97 -4.73 14.93 1.36
CA LEU A 97 -4.63 15.98 0.36
C LEU A 97 -5.91 16.79 0.35
N GLY A 98 -5.76 18.11 0.21
CA GLY A 98 -6.89 19.01 0.24
C GLY A 98 -7.59 18.96 1.60
N ARG A 99 -8.87 19.23 1.61
CA ARG A 99 -9.68 19.15 2.84
C ARG A 99 -10.33 17.77 2.90
N CYS A 100 -9.53 16.75 3.18
CA CYS A 100 -10.00 15.37 3.18
C CYS A 100 -10.61 14.97 1.85
N GLU A 101 -10.06 15.49 0.75
CA GLU A 101 -10.54 15.13 -0.58
C GLU A 101 -9.89 13.86 -1.08
N ALA A 102 -8.62 13.67 -0.76
CA ALA A 102 -7.85 12.53 -1.23
C ALA A 102 -6.80 12.15 -0.21
N MET A 103 -6.24 10.98 -0.39
CA MET A 103 -5.11 10.50 0.41
C MET A 103 -4.04 9.97 -0.52
N GLU A 104 -2.81 10.03 -0.05
CA GLU A 104 -1.67 9.55 -0.81
C GLU A 104 -0.82 8.67 0.09
N ILE A 105 -0.39 7.55 -0.45
CA ILE A 105 0.53 6.65 0.26
C ILE A 105 1.65 6.24 -0.69
N MET A 106 2.77 5.88 -0.09
CA MET A 106 3.89 5.26 -0.80
C MET A 106 3.92 3.80 -0.42
N VAL A 107 4.05 2.93 -1.41
CA VAL A 107 4.09 1.50 -1.19
C VAL A 107 5.29 0.90 -1.89
N GLU A 108 5.70 -0.27 -1.43
CA GLU A 108 6.70 -1.09 -2.09
C GLU A 108 6.16 -2.49 -2.25
N GLU A 109 6.41 -3.10 -3.39
CA GLU A 109 5.99 -4.47 -3.62
C GLU A 109 6.70 -5.38 -2.64
N HIS A 110 5.93 -6.17 -1.94
CA HIS A 110 6.48 -7.14 -1.00
C HIS A 110 6.91 -8.37 -1.78
N SER A 111 8.01 -8.23 -2.46
CA SER A 111 8.57 -9.32 -3.23
C SER A 111 9.74 -9.86 -2.43
N SER A 112 9.48 -10.83 -1.67
CA SER A 112 10.58 -11.57 -1.12
C SER A 112 10.82 -12.72 -2.05
N SER A 113 11.99 -12.78 -2.63
CA SER A 113 12.33 -13.84 -3.54
C SER A 113 12.12 -15.18 -2.86
N GLY A 114 11.16 -15.90 -3.37
CA GLY A 114 10.88 -17.19 -2.83
C GLY A 114 10.11 -17.19 -1.54
N ALA A 115 9.88 -16.07 -0.94
CA ALA A 115 9.03 -16.05 0.23
C ALA A 115 7.65 -15.63 -0.19
N ALA A 116 6.70 -16.45 0.07
CA ALA A 116 5.33 -16.09 -0.17
C ALA A 116 5.00 -14.91 0.72
N PRO A 117 4.37 -13.93 0.16
CA PRO A 117 3.95 -12.81 0.96
C PRO A 117 2.97 -13.25 2.01
#